data_da47a31d47541842a04c65c716b42d69
#
_entry.id   da47a31d47541842a04c65c716b42d69
#
_cell.length_a   1.000
_cell.length_b   1.000
_cell.length_c   1.000
_cell.angle_alpha   90.00
_cell.angle_beta   90.00
_cell.angle_gamma   90.00
#
_symmetry.space_group_name_H-M   'P 1'
#
loop_
_entity.id
_entity.type
_entity.pdbx_description
1 polymer ?
#
loop_
_entity_poly.entity_id
_entity_poly.type
_entity_poly.pdbx_seq_one_letter_code
_entity_poly.pdbx_strand_id
1 'polypeptide(L)'
;MTTKPRLRIGILAACIALAAVAFNAVAQEVPLVTGEHWTKSSEEVKKAYLVGMANLALVEIAYGGAMPASDAQSVVPRMAKGLKGHTLDTVREGLNQWYAAHPDQLQRPVVETIWFEMVVPGLRNPK
;
A
#
# COMPACT_ATOMS: atom_id res chain seq x y z
N MET A 1 -65.34 25.49 13.17
CA MET A 1 -65.19 24.42 12.22
C MET A 1 -63.72 24.34 11.87
N THR A 2 -63.06 23.35 12.39
CA THR A 2 -61.61 23.28 12.45
C THR A 2 -61.13 22.14 11.55
N THR A 3 -60.53 22.47 10.43
CA THR A 3 -59.85 21.53 9.58
C THR A 3 -58.38 21.41 10.03
N LYS A 4 -58.01 20.25 10.56
CA LYS A 4 -56.64 19.96 11.02
C LYS A 4 -55.76 19.58 9.84
N PRO A 5 -54.57 20.19 9.65
CA PRO A 5 -53.59 19.74 8.70
C PRO A 5 -52.70 18.65 9.35
N ARG A 6 -53.02 17.38 9.14
CA ARG A 6 -52.23 16.24 9.65
C ARG A 6 -51.36 15.55 8.61
N LEU A 7 -51.13 16.17 7.45
CA LEU A 7 -50.50 15.47 6.32
C LEU A 7 -49.11 16.01 5.89
N ARG A 8 -48.44 16.80 6.72
CA ARG A 8 -47.14 17.37 6.32
C ARG A 8 -45.92 16.87 7.12
N ILE A 9 -46.11 16.04 8.13
CA ILE A 9 -45.01 15.56 8.99
C ILE A 9 -44.43 14.23 8.48
N GLY A 10 -45.19 13.46 7.70
CA GLY A 10 -44.76 12.15 7.20
C GLY A 10 -43.70 12.17 6.06
N ILE A 11 -43.65 13.27 5.28
CA ILE A 11 -42.78 13.34 4.10
C ILE A 11 -41.35 13.78 4.48
N LEU A 12 -41.21 14.58 5.53
CA LEU A 12 -39.89 15.02 6.02
C LEU A 12 -39.12 13.92 6.75
N ALA A 13 -39.79 12.99 7.40
CA ALA A 13 -39.15 11.86 8.07
C ALA A 13 -38.62 10.80 7.09
N ALA A 14 -39.25 10.62 5.92
CA ALA A 14 -38.81 9.67 4.90
C ALA A 14 -37.54 10.13 4.16
N CYS A 15 -37.36 11.44 3.97
CA CYS A 15 -36.16 11.97 3.31
C CYS A 15 -34.90 11.89 4.18
N ILE A 16 -35.04 11.94 5.51
CA ILE A 16 -33.88 11.82 6.43
C ILE A 16 -33.41 10.37 6.53
N ALA A 17 -34.30 9.40 6.41
CA ALA A 17 -33.94 7.98 6.45
C ALA A 17 -33.19 7.51 5.19
N LEU A 18 -33.43 8.11 4.01
CA LEU A 18 -32.70 7.78 2.78
C LEU A 18 -31.29 8.38 2.73
N ALA A 19 -31.02 9.48 3.43
CA ALA A 19 -29.70 10.12 3.48
C ALA A 19 -28.71 9.37 4.38
N ALA A 20 -29.18 8.54 5.32
CA ALA A 20 -28.33 7.79 6.24
C ALA A 20 -27.71 6.52 5.63
N VAL A 21 -28.22 6.05 4.48
CA VAL A 21 -27.74 4.82 3.84
C VAL A 21 -26.57 5.06 2.86
N ALA A 22 -26.29 6.33 2.51
CA ALA A 22 -25.28 6.66 1.49
C ALA A 22 -23.85 6.82 2.02
N PHE A 23 -23.59 6.71 3.32
CA PHE A 23 -22.26 6.94 3.92
C PHE A 23 -21.53 5.70 4.39
N ASN A 24 -22.03 4.51 4.08
CA ASN A 24 -21.24 3.28 4.20
C ASN A 24 -20.60 2.91 2.87
N ALA A 25 -19.89 3.84 2.23
CA ALA A 25 -18.83 3.46 1.32
C ALA A 25 -17.74 2.86 2.22
N VAL A 26 -17.82 1.56 2.47
CA VAL A 26 -16.71 0.77 3.00
C VAL A 26 -15.55 1.07 2.06
N ALA A 27 -14.55 1.81 2.55
CA ALA A 27 -13.31 1.97 1.82
C ALA A 27 -12.85 0.55 1.47
N GLN A 28 -12.88 0.20 0.20
CA GLN A 28 -12.50 -1.13 -0.24
C GLN A 28 -11.05 -1.31 0.19
N GLU A 29 -10.82 -2.18 1.17
CA GLU A 29 -9.49 -2.49 1.65
C GLU A 29 -8.69 -3.05 0.49
N VAL A 30 -7.65 -2.33 0.07
CA VAL A 30 -6.78 -2.78 -1.01
C VAL A 30 -5.94 -3.94 -0.47
N PRO A 31 -6.09 -5.16 -0.99
CA PRO A 31 -5.36 -6.30 -0.47
C PRO A 31 -3.86 -6.14 -0.73
N LEU A 32 -3.03 -6.56 0.23
CA LEU A 32 -1.59 -6.61 0.05
C LEU A 32 -1.23 -7.66 -1.01
N VAL A 33 -0.27 -7.33 -1.86
CA VAL A 33 0.31 -8.29 -2.81
C VAL A 33 1.18 -9.28 -2.04
N THR A 34 0.79 -10.54 -2.05
CA THR A 34 1.49 -11.63 -1.36
C THR A 34 2.45 -12.37 -2.32
N GLY A 35 3.28 -13.26 -1.77
CA GLY A 35 4.11 -14.16 -2.56
C GLY A 35 3.32 -15.05 -3.51
N GLU A 36 2.09 -15.44 -3.13
CA GLU A 36 1.21 -16.19 -4.03
C GLU A 36 0.83 -15.37 -5.28
N HIS A 37 0.47 -14.10 -5.10
CA HIS A 37 0.23 -13.20 -6.23
C HIS A 37 1.50 -12.99 -7.06
N TRP A 38 2.63 -12.81 -6.38
CA TRP A 38 3.93 -12.59 -7.02
C TRP A 38 4.34 -13.77 -7.91
N THR A 39 4.31 -14.98 -7.40
CA THR A 39 4.75 -16.18 -8.13
C THR A 39 3.86 -16.53 -9.32
N LYS A 40 2.56 -16.16 -9.27
CA LYS A 40 1.59 -16.34 -10.35
C LYS A 40 1.60 -15.20 -11.39
N SER A 41 2.31 -14.10 -11.13
CA SER A 41 2.36 -12.93 -12.02
C SER A 41 3.42 -13.11 -13.10
N SER A 42 3.18 -12.47 -14.27
CA SER A 42 4.20 -12.35 -15.31
C SER A 42 5.34 -11.42 -14.86
N GLU A 43 6.48 -11.50 -15.54
CA GLU A 43 7.64 -10.65 -15.22
C GLU A 43 7.34 -9.16 -15.44
N GLU A 44 6.48 -8.82 -16.40
CA GLU A 44 6.03 -7.46 -16.66
C GLU A 44 5.20 -6.92 -15.50
N VAL A 45 4.30 -7.73 -14.95
CA VAL A 45 3.47 -7.35 -13.78
C VAL A 45 4.35 -7.17 -12.54
N LYS A 46 5.28 -8.07 -12.30
CA LYS A 46 6.27 -7.95 -11.22
C LYS A 46 7.08 -6.66 -11.34
N LYS A 47 7.57 -6.38 -12.55
CA LYS A 47 8.32 -5.15 -12.85
C LYS A 47 7.47 -3.90 -12.62
N ALA A 48 6.22 -3.89 -13.09
CA ALA A 48 5.31 -2.76 -12.90
C ALA A 48 5.06 -2.47 -11.41
N TYR A 49 4.90 -3.50 -10.59
CA TYR A 49 4.77 -3.37 -9.14
C TYR A 49 6.00 -2.69 -8.52
N LEU A 50 7.20 -3.15 -8.86
CA LEU A 50 8.45 -2.59 -8.36
C LEU A 50 8.71 -1.16 -8.86
N VAL A 51 8.31 -0.84 -10.10
CA VAL A 51 8.38 0.53 -10.63
C VAL A 51 7.48 1.47 -9.82
N GLY A 52 6.27 1.04 -9.44
CA GLY A 52 5.40 1.83 -8.58
C GLY A 52 6.03 2.13 -7.22
N MET A 53 6.66 1.14 -6.60
CA MET A 53 7.40 1.33 -5.33
C MET A 53 8.62 2.24 -5.50
N ALA A 54 9.38 2.09 -6.60
CA ALA A 54 10.54 2.93 -6.89
C ALA A 54 10.13 4.39 -7.13
N ASN A 55 9.02 4.63 -7.80
CA ASN A 55 8.50 5.99 -8.01
C ASN A 55 8.18 6.67 -6.68
N LEU A 56 7.59 5.96 -5.73
CA LEU A 56 7.34 6.50 -4.39
C LEU A 56 8.65 6.86 -3.68
N ALA A 57 9.67 6.01 -3.76
CA ALA A 57 10.99 6.28 -3.20
C ALA A 57 11.70 7.47 -3.89
N LEU A 58 11.53 7.64 -5.21
CA LEU A 58 12.07 8.79 -5.94
C LEU A 58 11.41 10.11 -5.52
N VAL A 59 10.10 10.11 -5.28
CA VAL A 59 9.40 11.28 -4.72
C VAL A 59 9.98 11.66 -3.36
N GLU A 60 10.21 10.68 -2.49
CA GLU A 60 10.84 10.92 -1.19
C GLU A 60 12.25 11.51 -1.32
N ILE A 61 13.07 10.99 -2.22
CA ILE A 61 14.42 11.51 -2.47
C ILE A 61 14.37 12.96 -3.00
N ALA A 62 13.41 13.26 -3.90
CA ALA A 62 13.29 14.57 -4.53
C ALA A 62 12.76 15.65 -3.56
N TYR A 63 11.84 15.29 -2.66
CA TYR A 63 11.10 16.24 -1.84
C TYR A 63 11.33 16.10 -0.33
N GLY A 64 11.84 14.97 0.12
CA GLY A 64 12.07 14.69 1.55
C GLY A 64 13.05 15.66 2.23
N GLY A 65 14.01 16.20 1.48
CA GLY A 65 14.93 17.23 1.98
C GLY A 65 14.29 18.61 2.23
N ALA A 66 13.08 18.84 1.71
CA ALA A 66 12.31 20.07 1.92
C ALA A 66 11.35 19.98 3.13
N MET A 67 11.20 18.78 3.71
CA MET A 67 10.32 18.54 4.86
C MET A 67 11.12 18.50 6.17
N PRO A 68 10.53 18.92 7.31
CA PRO A 68 11.21 18.84 8.60
C PRO A 68 11.64 17.41 8.91
N ALA A 69 12.80 17.24 9.50
CA ALA A 69 13.46 15.96 9.82
C ALA A 69 12.69 15.04 10.81
N SER A 70 11.42 15.33 11.10
CA SER A 70 10.59 14.54 12.02
C SER A 70 10.33 13.10 11.54
N ASP A 71 10.57 12.79 10.26
CA ASP A 71 10.22 11.51 9.65
C ASP A 71 11.42 10.64 9.24
N ALA A 72 12.59 10.83 9.83
CA ALA A 72 13.74 9.94 9.63
C ALA A 72 13.44 8.46 9.96
N GLN A 73 12.32 8.19 10.64
CA GLN A 73 11.82 6.84 10.95
C GLN A 73 10.73 6.35 10.01
N SER A 74 10.28 7.15 9.05
CA SER A 74 9.26 6.72 8.09
C SER A 74 9.79 5.60 7.19
N VAL A 75 8.87 4.76 6.71
CA VAL A 75 9.21 3.55 5.94
C VAL A 75 9.87 3.90 4.62
N VAL A 76 9.36 4.91 3.90
CA VAL A 76 9.82 5.23 2.54
C VAL A 76 11.27 5.70 2.50
N PRO A 77 11.74 6.67 3.32
CA PRO A 77 13.15 7.06 3.37
C PRO A 77 14.07 5.90 3.74
N ARG A 78 13.64 5.03 4.66
CA ARG A 78 14.42 3.86 5.07
C ARG A 78 14.49 2.83 3.95
N MET A 79 13.41 2.61 3.19
CA MET A 79 13.43 1.76 1.99
C MET A 79 14.41 2.31 0.95
N ALA A 80 14.34 3.58 0.63
CA ALA A 80 15.25 4.22 -0.32
C ALA A 80 16.72 4.04 0.11
N LYS A 81 17.02 4.23 1.40
CA LYS A 81 18.36 4.06 1.96
C LYS A 81 18.81 2.58 1.94
N GLY A 82 17.95 1.66 2.38
CA GLY A 82 18.28 0.25 2.50
C GLY A 82 18.44 -0.46 1.15
N LEU A 83 17.73 0.02 0.11
CA LEU A 83 17.83 -0.48 -1.25
C LEU A 83 18.90 0.22 -2.09
N LYS A 84 19.68 1.13 -1.50
CA LYS A 84 20.77 1.79 -2.21
C LYS A 84 21.73 0.74 -2.80
N GLY A 85 21.99 0.82 -4.12
CA GLY A 85 22.81 -0.13 -4.83
C GLY A 85 22.06 -1.36 -5.39
N HIS A 86 20.76 -1.49 -5.11
CA HIS A 86 19.91 -2.46 -5.79
C HIS A 86 19.29 -1.85 -7.05
N THR A 87 19.17 -2.65 -8.09
CA THR A 87 18.37 -2.34 -9.28
C THR A 87 16.99 -2.99 -9.16
N LEU A 88 16.03 -2.55 -10.00
CA LEU A 88 14.72 -3.22 -10.06
C LEU A 88 14.86 -4.72 -10.38
N ASP A 89 15.82 -5.08 -11.25
CA ASP A 89 16.06 -6.47 -11.64
C ASP A 89 16.65 -7.28 -10.47
N THR A 90 17.59 -6.72 -9.70
CA THR A 90 18.15 -7.43 -8.53
C THR A 90 17.11 -7.61 -7.43
N VAL A 91 16.19 -6.66 -7.22
CA VAL A 91 15.10 -6.82 -6.26
C VAL A 91 14.12 -7.88 -6.75
N ARG A 92 13.72 -7.84 -8.03
CA ARG A 92 12.82 -8.83 -8.64
C ARG A 92 13.38 -10.24 -8.52
N GLU A 93 14.63 -10.43 -8.91
CA GLU A 93 15.30 -11.73 -8.86
C GLU A 93 15.42 -12.23 -7.41
N GLY A 94 15.79 -11.36 -6.48
CA GLY A 94 15.86 -11.71 -5.07
C GLY A 94 14.51 -12.18 -4.51
N LEU A 95 13.39 -11.55 -4.91
CA LEU A 95 12.05 -12.00 -4.55
C LEU A 95 11.69 -13.35 -5.17
N ASN A 96 12.02 -13.55 -6.45
CA ASN A 96 11.80 -14.82 -7.14
C ASN A 96 12.51 -15.97 -6.41
N GLN A 97 13.78 -15.77 -6.08
CA GLN A 97 14.59 -16.75 -5.36
C GLN A 97 14.08 -16.99 -3.94
N TRP A 98 13.72 -15.93 -3.24
CA TRP A 98 13.24 -16.05 -1.87
C TRP A 98 11.94 -16.86 -1.79
N TYR A 99 10.93 -16.55 -2.59
CA TYR A 99 9.67 -17.29 -2.60
C TYR A 99 9.81 -18.72 -3.11
N ALA A 100 10.74 -18.98 -4.05
CA ALA A 100 11.05 -20.32 -4.50
C ALA A 100 11.68 -21.17 -3.37
N ALA A 101 12.47 -20.55 -2.51
CA ALA A 101 13.08 -21.21 -1.34
C ALA A 101 12.13 -21.34 -0.14
N HIS A 102 11.04 -20.57 -0.10
CA HIS A 102 10.07 -20.53 1.02
C HIS A 102 8.63 -20.76 0.54
N PRO A 103 8.31 -21.93 -0.01
CA PRO A 103 6.97 -22.22 -0.52
C PRO A 103 5.89 -22.26 0.58
N ASP A 104 6.28 -22.40 1.84
CA ASP A 104 5.44 -22.32 3.02
C ASP A 104 5.08 -20.88 3.43
N GLN A 105 5.75 -19.87 2.86
CA GLN A 105 5.56 -18.46 3.19
C GLN A 105 4.94 -17.63 2.05
N LEU A 106 4.21 -18.24 1.14
CA LEU A 106 3.58 -17.54 0.01
C LEU A 106 2.48 -16.54 0.43
N GLN A 107 1.99 -16.61 1.67
CA GLN A 107 1.05 -15.61 2.20
C GLN A 107 1.74 -14.35 2.72
N ARG A 108 3.06 -14.36 2.88
CA ARG A 108 3.83 -13.20 3.31
C ARG A 108 3.76 -12.09 2.24
N PRO A 109 3.44 -10.84 2.63
CA PRO A 109 3.38 -9.73 1.70
C PRO A 109 4.72 -9.44 1.02
N VAL A 110 4.69 -9.12 -0.27
CA VAL A 110 5.89 -8.79 -1.05
C VAL A 110 6.66 -7.61 -0.44
N VAL A 111 5.94 -6.56 -0.02
CA VAL A 111 6.56 -5.40 0.61
C VAL A 111 7.26 -5.74 1.93
N GLU A 112 6.71 -6.67 2.70
CA GLU A 112 7.32 -7.17 3.94
C GLU A 112 8.58 -7.98 3.64
N THR A 113 8.55 -8.82 2.62
CA THR A 113 9.73 -9.58 2.19
C THR A 113 10.86 -8.65 1.73
N ILE A 114 10.55 -7.63 0.93
CA ILE A 114 11.53 -6.60 0.57
C ILE A 114 12.11 -5.93 1.82
N TRP A 115 11.25 -5.58 2.78
CA TRP A 115 11.67 -4.90 3.99
C TRP A 115 12.67 -5.71 4.81
N PHE A 116 12.32 -6.94 5.15
CA PHE A 116 13.14 -7.74 6.05
C PHE A 116 14.35 -8.37 5.39
N GLU A 117 14.22 -8.76 4.11
CA GLU A 117 15.29 -9.51 3.42
C GLU A 117 16.27 -8.61 2.65
N MET A 118 15.90 -7.36 2.34
CA MET A 118 16.73 -6.46 1.55
C MET A 118 16.99 -5.13 2.25
N VAL A 119 15.93 -4.44 2.69
CA VAL A 119 16.05 -3.11 3.28
C VAL A 119 16.78 -3.15 4.62
N VAL A 120 16.33 -3.99 5.56
CA VAL A 120 16.94 -4.08 6.89
C VAL A 120 18.43 -4.48 6.82
N PRO A 121 18.83 -5.49 6.03
CA PRO A 121 20.26 -5.79 5.84
C PRO A 121 21.04 -4.61 5.24
N GLY A 122 20.47 -3.90 4.25
CA GLY A 122 21.10 -2.74 3.62
C GLY A 122 21.26 -1.54 4.57
N LEU A 123 20.34 -1.39 5.55
CA LEU A 123 20.46 -0.35 6.60
C LEU A 123 21.54 -0.68 7.62
N ARG A 124 21.79 -1.97 7.90
CA ARG A 124 22.83 -2.41 8.85
C ARG A 124 24.22 -2.34 8.24
N ASN A 125 24.34 -2.59 6.94
CA ASN A 125 25.61 -2.61 6.20
C ASN A 125 25.52 -1.63 5.00
N PRO A 126 25.49 -0.30 5.25
CA PRO A 126 25.38 0.68 4.17
C PRO A 126 26.63 0.59 3.26
N LYS A 127 26.38 0.35 1.97
CA LYS A 127 27.39 0.37 0.90
C LYS A 127 27.66 1.78 0.42
#